data_7d8fe83396c03eec4bf45815bde6f158
#
_entry.id   7d8fe83396c03eec4bf45815bde6f158
#
_cell.length_a   1.000
_cell.length_b   1.000
_cell.length_c   1.000
_cell.angle_alpha   90.00
_cell.angle_beta   90.00
_cell.angle_gamma   90.00
#
_symmetry.space_group_name_H-M   'P 1'
#
loop_
_entity.id
_entity.type
_entity.pdbx_description
1 polymer ?
#
loop_
_entity_poly.entity_id
_entity_poly.type
_entity_poly.pdbx_seq_one_letter_code
_entity_poly.pdbx_strand_id
1 'polypeptide(L)'
;FGPEVVVTADFSSTILSAPLDVSRYGVIYAGAQKNIGPAGLTLVIVREDLLGKAHESCPSILDYTVLNDNDSMFNTPPTFAWYLSGLVFKWLKAQGGVAAMHKINQQKAELLYGVIDNSDFYRNDVA
;
A
#
# COMPACT_ATOMS: atom_id res chain seq x y z
N PHE A 1 -12.30 -13.74 9.15
CA PHE A 1 -13.61 -13.16 8.82
C PHE A 1 -14.31 -14.09 7.83
N GLY A 2 -15.66 -14.14 7.90
CA GLY A 2 -16.46 -14.90 6.94
C GLY A 2 -16.46 -14.23 5.55
N PRO A 3 -16.87 -14.94 4.49
CA PRO A 3 -16.86 -14.43 3.12
C PRO A 3 -17.77 -13.21 2.90
N GLU A 4 -18.74 -13.01 3.78
CA GLU A 4 -19.66 -11.86 3.77
C GLU A 4 -19.01 -10.54 4.18
N VAL A 5 -17.86 -10.61 4.87
CA VAL A 5 -17.23 -9.41 5.45
C VAL A 5 -16.32 -8.76 4.42
N VAL A 6 -16.62 -7.50 4.10
CA VAL A 6 -15.73 -6.66 3.29
C VAL A 6 -14.64 -6.08 4.18
N VAL A 7 -13.44 -6.63 4.07
CA VAL A 7 -12.28 -6.14 4.82
C VAL A 7 -11.67 -4.95 4.09
N THR A 8 -11.58 -3.81 4.77
CA THR A 8 -10.87 -2.63 4.29
C THR A 8 -9.61 -2.44 5.11
N ALA A 9 -8.47 -2.18 4.46
CA ALA A 9 -7.19 -2.11 5.13
C ALA A 9 -6.33 -0.93 4.66
N ASP A 10 -5.71 -0.25 5.63
CA ASP A 10 -4.67 0.75 5.41
C ASP A 10 -3.30 0.08 5.38
N PHE A 11 -2.66 0.10 4.23
CA PHE A 11 -1.31 -0.41 4.03
C PHE A 11 -0.27 0.70 3.82
N SER A 12 -0.56 1.94 4.17
CA SER A 12 0.36 3.08 3.98
C SER A 12 1.75 2.84 4.54
N SER A 13 1.87 2.08 5.65
CA SER A 13 3.15 1.80 6.29
C SER A 13 3.91 0.63 5.66
N THR A 14 3.21 -0.33 5.05
CA THR A 14 3.78 -1.65 4.72
C THR A 14 3.60 -2.07 3.28
N ILE A 15 2.84 -1.32 2.48
CA ILE A 15 2.67 -1.62 1.05
C ILE A 15 4.05 -1.78 0.37
N LEU A 16 4.22 -2.79 -0.47
CA LEU A 16 5.47 -3.12 -1.18
C LEU A 16 6.65 -3.58 -0.30
N SER A 17 6.49 -3.68 1.02
CA SER A 17 7.55 -4.16 1.92
C SER A 17 7.64 -5.70 2.00
N ALA A 18 6.52 -6.36 1.76
CA ALA A 18 6.37 -7.81 1.76
C ALA A 18 5.27 -8.24 0.76
N PRO A 19 5.27 -9.50 0.29
CA PRO A 19 4.17 -10.04 -0.51
C PRO A 19 2.82 -9.88 0.21
N LEU A 20 1.80 -9.50 -0.53
CA LEU A 20 0.45 -9.28 -0.03
C LEU A 20 -0.55 -10.05 -0.88
N ASP A 21 -1.36 -10.87 -0.24
CA ASP A 21 -2.50 -11.52 -0.88
C ASP A 21 -3.68 -10.54 -0.92
N VAL A 22 -3.80 -9.81 -2.02
CA VAL A 22 -4.84 -8.80 -2.22
C VAL A 22 -6.25 -9.40 -2.27
N SER A 23 -6.39 -10.68 -2.58
CA SER A 23 -7.70 -11.36 -2.68
C SER A 23 -8.45 -11.42 -1.33
N ARG A 24 -7.74 -11.26 -0.21
CA ARG A 24 -8.31 -11.26 1.13
C ARG A 24 -9.04 -9.97 1.52
N TYR A 25 -8.96 -8.94 0.67
CA TYR A 25 -9.48 -7.60 0.97
C TYR A 25 -10.53 -7.18 -0.05
N GLY A 26 -11.49 -6.40 0.39
CA GLY A 26 -12.40 -5.70 -0.49
C GLY A 26 -11.82 -4.38 -0.97
N VAL A 27 -11.16 -3.66 -0.04
CA VAL A 27 -10.48 -2.40 -0.35
C VAL A 27 -9.15 -2.35 0.39
N ILE A 28 -8.09 -2.01 -0.34
CA ILE A 28 -6.79 -1.66 0.22
C ILE A 28 -6.50 -0.22 -0.18
N TYR A 29 -6.02 0.60 0.75
CA TYR A 29 -5.49 1.92 0.42
C TYR A 29 -4.13 2.14 1.07
N ALA A 30 -3.31 2.95 0.43
CA ALA A 30 -1.95 3.25 0.88
C ALA A 30 -1.52 4.64 0.42
N GLY A 31 -1.28 5.55 1.35
CA GLY A 31 -0.63 6.81 1.05
C GLY A 31 0.82 6.59 0.58
N ALA A 32 1.23 7.29 -0.48
CA ALA A 32 2.53 7.04 -1.12
C ALA A 32 3.74 7.49 -0.28
N GLN A 33 3.56 8.42 0.65
CA GLN A 33 4.61 9.16 1.33
C GLN A 33 5.57 8.34 2.19
N LYS A 34 5.29 7.05 2.42
CA LYS A 34 6.17 6.17 3.20
C LYS A 34 7.02 5.28 2.32
N ASN A 35 6.41 4.41 1.52
CA ASN A 35 7.13 3.36 0.80
C ASN A 35 6.93 3.36 -0.73
N ILE A 36 6.08 4.24 -1.26
CA ILE A 36 5.82 4.33 -2.70
C ILE A 36 6.57 5.53 -3.31
N GLY A 37 6.49 6.71 -2.69
CA GLY A 37 7.04 7.93 -3.26
C GLY A 37 6.70 9.18 -2.46
N PRO A 38 6.60 10.34 -3.11
CA PRO A 38 6.24 11.60 -2.43
C PRO A 38 4.79 11.59 -1.92
N ALA A 39 4.50 12.47 -0.96
CA ALA A 39 3.14 12.77 -0.55
C ALA A 39 2.29 13.33 -1.70
N GLY A 40 0.97 13.22 -1.58
CA GLY A 40 -0.01 13.74 -2.55
C GLY A 40 -0.60 12.67 -3.47
N LEU A 41 -0.13 11.43 -3.40
CA LEU A 41 -0.67 10.28 -4.12
C LEU A 41 -1.15 9.22 -3.12
N THR A 42 -2.27 8.58 -3.42
CA THR A 42 -2.76 7.40 -2.69
C THR A 42 -3.04 6.27 -3.68
N LEU A 43 -2.45 5.10 -3.43
CA LEU A 43 -2.80 3.89 -4.13
C LEU A 43 -4.08 3.31 -3.50
N VAL A 44 -5.06 2.96 -4.34
CA VAL A 44 -6.26 2.25 -3.90
C VAL A 44 -6.44 1.01 -4.78
N ILE A 45 -6.70 -0.14 -4.16
CA ILE A 45 -7.05 -1.39 -4.80
C ILE A 45 -8.44 -1.76 -4.33
N VAL A 46 -9.38 -1.83 -5.25
CA VAL A 46 -10.80 -2.13 -4.95
C VAL A 46 -11.19 -3.41 -5.66
N ARG A 47 -11.86 -4.31 -4.95
CA ARG A 47 -12.43 -5.52 -5.53
C ARG A 47 -13.58 -5.14 -6.47
N GLU A 48 -13.60 -5.70 -7.67
CA GLU A 48 -14.48 -5.30 -8.77
C GLU A 48 -15.97 -5.33 -8.39
N ASP A 49 -16.40 -6.32 -7.61
CA ASP A 49 -17.80 -6.45 -7.16
C ASP A 49 -18.28 -5.33 -6.21
N LEU A 50 -17.36 -4.48 -5.74
CA LEU A 50 -17.66 -3.31 -4.91
C LEU A 50 -17.85 -2.03 -5.72
N LEU A 51 -17.52 -2.02 -7.01
CA LEU A 51 -17.83 -0.90 -7.89
C LEU A 51 -19.36 -0.77 -8.06
N GLY A 52 -19.84 0.44 -8.27
CA GLY A 52 -21.27 0.74 -8.43
C GLY A 52 -22.08 0.69 -7.14
N LYS A 53 -21.44 0.58 -5.97
CA LYS A 53 -22.11 0.55 -4.65
C LYS A 53 -21.96 1.84 -3.86
N ALA A 54 -21.54 2.93 -4.50
CA ALA A 54 -21.50 4.23 -3.85
C ALA A 54 -22.91 4.68 -3.46
N HIS A 55 -23.02 5.34 -2.30
CA HIS A 55 -24.29 5.92 -1.86
C HIS A 55 -24.73 7.04 -2.80
N GLU A 56 -26.02 7.26 -3.00
CA GLU A 56 -26.57 8.28 -3.93
C GLU A 56 -26.04 9.70 -3.66
N SER A 57 -25.75 10.02 -2.41
CA SER A 57 -25.15 11.31 -2.02
C SER A 57 -23.62 11.35 -2.11
N CYS A 58 -22.98 10.29 -2.60
CA CYS A 58 -21.52 10.24 -2.71
C CYS A 58 -21.05 11.22 -3.79
N PRO A 59 -20.15 12.15 -3.47
CA PRO A 59 -19.54 13.00 -4.49
C PRO A 59 -18.77 12.16 -5.51
N SER A 60 -18.82 12.54 -6.79
CA SER A 60 -18.16 11.81 -7.88
C SER A 60 -16.67 11.54 -7.63
N ILE A 61 -15.98 12.47 -6.96
CA ILE A 61 -14.55 12.32 -6.63
C ILE A 61 -14.27 11.19 -5.62
N LEU A 62 -15.28 10.73 -4.88
CA LEU A 62 -15.19 9.65 -3.91
C LEU A 62 -15.82 8.34 -4.42
N ASP A 63 -16.40 8.34 -5.61
CA ASP A 63 -16.96 7.16 -6.24
C ASP A 63 -15.87 6.41 -7.02
N TYR A 64 -15.55 5.20 -6.58
CA TYR A 64 -14.54 4.37 -7.23
C TYR A 64 -14.91 3.96 -8.66
N THR A 65 -16.21 3.90 -9.00
CA THR A 65 -16.66 3.66 -10.38
C THR A 65 -16.22 4.80 -11.29
N VAL A 66 -16.44 6.04 -10.86
CA VAL A 66 -16.02 7.22 -11.62
C VAL A 66 -14.49 7.24 -11.81
N LEU A 67 -13.74 6.90 -10.77
CA LEU A 67 -12.27 6.83 -10.85
C LEU A 67 -11.81 5.70 -11.78
N ASN A 68 -12.46 4.53 -11.72
CA ASN A 68 -12.18 3.39 -12.60
C ASN A 68 -12.43 3.73 -14.07
N ASP A 69 -13.56 4.32 -14.37
CA ASP A 69 -13.99 4.65 -15.74
C ASP A 69 -13.16 5.77 -16.39
N ASN A 70 -12.37 6.47 -15.59
CA ASN A 70 -11.49 7.54 -16.03
C ASN A 70 -9.99 7.23 -15.82
N ASP A 71 -9.61 5.94 -15.68
CA ASP A 71 -8.20 5.54 -15.46
C ASP A 71 -7.53 6.29 -14.31
N SER A 72 -8.26 6.54 -13.22
CA SER A 72 -7.85 7.36 -12.06
C SER A 72 -7.58 8.84 -12.37
N MET A 73 -7.93 9.31 -13.55
CA MET A 73 -7.69 10.69 -14.03
C MET A 73 -8.99 11.48 -14.23
N PHE A 74 -9.99 11.25 -13.41
CA PHE A 74 -11.22 12.05 -13.40
C PHE A 74 -10.93 13.55 -13.19
N ASN A 75 -9.93 13.86 -12.37
CA ASN A 75 -9.31 15.18 -12.27
C ASN A 75 -7.81 15.06 -12.55
N THR A 76 -7.14 16.20 -12.80
CA THR A 76 -5.69 16.23 -12.96
C THR A 76 -4.99 15.64 -11.74
N PRO A 77 -4.18 14.58 -11.89
CA PRO A 77 -3.49 13.97 -10.77
C PRO A 77 -2.29 14.83 -10.33
N PRO A 78 -1.71 14.57 -9.15
CA PRO A 78 -0.45 15.16 -8.72
C PRO A 78 0.71 14.61 -9.58
N THR A 79 0.90 15.15 -10.78
CA THR A 79 1.70 14.57 -11.87
C THR A 79 3.14 14.27 -11.47
N PHE A 80 3.77 15.13 -10.66
CA PHE A 80 5.13 14.92 -10.19
C PHE A 80 5.23 13.71 -9.22
N ALA A 81 4.33 13.62 -8.25
CA ALA A 81 4.27 12.49 -7.33
C ALA A 81 3.96 11.18 -8.07
N TRP A 82 3.07 11.21 -9.04
CA TRP A 82 2.76 10.08 -9.93
C TRP A 82 3.99 9.62 -10.71
N TYR A 83 4.69 10.56 -11.36
CA TYR A 83 5.90 10.25 -12.13
C TYR A 83 6.98 9.59 -11.25
N LEU A 84 7.27 10.17 -10.07
CA LEU A 84 8.26 9.62 -9.15
C LEU A 84 7.85 8.24 -8.62
N SER A 85 6.60 8.03 -8.27
CA SER A 85 6.10 6.72 -7.86
C SER A 85 6.25 5.67 -8.96
N GLY A 86 6.02 6.06 -10.22
CA GLY A 86 6.29 5.20 -11.38
C GLY A 86 7.77 4.79 -11.49
N LEU A 87 8.71 5.70 -11.19
CA LEU A 87 10.13 5.37 -11.13
C LEU A 87 10.46 4.41 -9.98
N VAL A 88 9.87 4.60 -8.82
CA VAL A 88 10.03 3.68 -7.68
C VAL A 88 9.53 2.28 -8.03
N PHE A 89 8.38 2.15 -8.69
CA PHE A 89 7.88 0.84 -9.12
C PHE A 89 8.81 0.17 -10.13
N LYS A 90 9.37 0.92 -11.09
CA LYS A 90 10.37 0.40 -12.03
C LYS A 90 11.64 -0.05 -11.31
N TRP A 91 12.13 0.74 -10.37
CA TRP A 91 13.28 0.40 -9.56
C TRP A 91 13.03 -0.87 -8.73
N LEU A 92 11.89 -0.95 -8.01
CA LEU A 92 11.51 -2.12 -7.22
C LEU A 92 11.45 -3.39 -8.09
N LYS A 93 10.87 -3.29 -9.28
CA LYS A 93 10.83 -4.39 -10.24
C LYS A 93 12.24 -4.83 -10.67
N ALA A 94 13.14 -3.90 -10.92
CA ALA A 94 14.52 -4.17 -11.27
C ALA A 94 15.32 -4.82 -10.13
N GLN A 95 14.95 -4.58 -8.86
CA GLN A 95 15.55 -5.24 -7.68
C GLN A 95 15.05 -6.68 -7.45
N GLY A 96 14.21 -7.23 -8.32
CA GLY A 96 13.61 -8.54 -8.18
C GLY A 96 12.21 -8.53 -7.52
N GLY A 97 11.59 -7.35 -7.43
CA GLY A 97 10.24 -7.15 -6.94
C GLY A 97 10.09 -7.27 -5.42
N VAL A 98 8.83 -7.34 -4.99
CA VAL A 98 8.46 -7.30 -3.56
C VAL A 98 9.04 -8.49 -2.79
N ALA A 99 9.15 -9.68 -3.39
CA ALA A 99 9.70 -10.85 -2.71
C ALA A 99 11.21 -10.69 -2.39
N ALA A 100 11.98 -10.09 -3.29
CA ALA A 100 13.39 -9.79 -3.05
C ALA A 100 13.55 -8.69 -1.99
N MET A 101 12.73 -7.64 -2.07
CA MET A 101 12.71 -6.56 -1.09
C MET A 101 12.34 -7.06 0.30
N HIS A 102 11.40 -7.98 0.41
CA HIS A 102 11.03 -8.60 1.70
C HIS A 102 12.22 -9.26 2.38
N LYS A 103 13.04 -10.02 1.64
CA LYS A 103 14.25 -10.65 2.19
C LYS A 103 15.25 -9.60 2.72
N ILE A 104 15.43 -8.50 1.99
CA ILE A 104 16.29 -7.38 2.43
C ILE A 104 15.73 -6.74 3.71
N ASN A 105 14.41 -6.55 3.77
CA ASN A 105 13.76 -5.98 4.94
C ASN A 105 13.87 -6.89 6.17
N GLN A 106 13.76 -8.21 5.99
CA GLN A 106 14.00 -9.19 7.07
C GLN A 106 15.43 -9.08 7.60
N GLN A 107 16.45 -9.07 6.71
CA GLN A 107 17.85 -8.91 7.13
C GLN A 107 18.11 -7.62 7.92
N LYS A 108 17.48 -6.51 7.52
CA LYS A 108 17.56 -5.24 8.27
C LYS A 108 16.91 -5.34 9.64
N ALA A 109 15.77 -5.99 9.75
CA ALA A 109 15.09 -6.21 11.02
C ALA A 109 15.89 -7.14 11.93
N GLU A 110 16.38 -8.25 11.42
CA GLU A 110 17.23 -9.21 12.14
C GLU A 110 18.51 -8.54 12.70
N LEU A 111 19.15 -7.66 11.91
CA LEU A 111 20.30 -6.92 12.38
C LEU A 111 19.97 -6.00 13.56
N LEU A 112 18.89 -5.23 13.46
CA LEU A 112 18.48 -4.29 14.50
C LEU A 112 18.03 -5.03 15.77
N TYR A 113 17.11 -5.98 15.62
CA TYR A 113 16.60 -6.75 16.76
C TYR A 113 17.69 -7.61 17.40
N GLY A 114 18.58 -8.18 16.61
CA GLY A 114 19.72 -8.93 17.14
C GLY A 114 20.64 -8.09 18.04
N VAL A 115 20.84 -6.79 17.73
CA VAL A 115 21.58 -5.87 18.61
C VAL A 115 20.80 -5.59 19.89
N ILE A 116 19.49 -5.38 19.80
CA ILE A 116 18.64 -5.10 20.97
C ILE A 116 18.57 -6.31 21.89
N ASP A 117 18.27 -7.49 21.35
CA ASP A 117 18.03 -8.73 22.10
C ASP A 117 19.30 -9.28 22.78
N ASN A 118 20.49 -8.97 22.22
CA ASN A 118 21.77 -9.36 22.81
C ASN A 118 22.43 -8.25 23.66
N SER A 119 21.68 -7.20 23.99
CA SER A 119 22.16 -6.06 24.77
C SER A 119 21.65 -6.09 26.20
N ASP A 120 22.52 -5.87 27.17
CA ASP A 120 22.12 -5.62 28.55
C ASP A 120 21.59 -4.19 28.79
N PHE A 121 21.73 -3.32 27.78
CA PHE A 121 21.33 -1.91 27.87
C PHE A 121 19.96 -1.63 27.23
N TYR A 122 19.63 -2.33 26.12
CA TYR A 122 18.35 -2.16 25.42
C TYR A 122 17.38 -3.26 25.80
N ARG A 123 16.11 -2.93 25.86
CA ARG A 123 15.01 -3.86 26.05
C ARG A 123 13.89 -3.56 25.06
N ASN A 124 13.40 -4.59 24.37
CA ASN A 124 12.20 -4.51 23.56
C ASN A 124 11.02 -5.09 24.37
N ASP A 125 10.05 -4.23 24.72
CA ASP A 125 8.87 -4.62 25.48
C ASP A 125 7.68 -5.01 24.58
N VAL A 126 7.86 -4.99 23.25
CA VAL A 126 6.82 -5.34 22.27
C VAL A 126 7.24 -6.64 21.58
N ALA A 127 6.35 -7.62 21.61
CA ALA A 127 6.53 -8.89 20.92
C ALA A 127 6.20 -8.78 19.44
#